data_148ab61e50cb5f511fa70d0c71645ad2
#
_entry.id   148ab61e50cb5f511fa70d0c71645ad2
#
_cell.length_a   1.000
_cell.length_b   1.000
_cell.length_c   1.000
_cell.angle_alpha   90.00
_cell.angle_beta   90.00
_cell.angle_gamma   90.00
#
_symmetry.space_group_name_H-M   'P 1'
#
loop_
_entity.id
_entity.type
_entity.pdbx_description
1 polymer ?
#
loop_
_entity_poly.entity_id
_entity_poly.type
_entity_poly.pdbx_seq_one_letter_code
_entity_poly.pdbx_strand_id
1 'polypeptide(L)'
;MPDTIPPPAPRSPSATRPKVTTLSSQGSPPSAPPSAGGAGGGTIPLQDSVVYGPIRSRRLGASLGINVLPLDRKVCSSNCVYCQYGWTAPGSSSEPLRRAPELLREIEEAFARHALEGTSVDCITLAGNGEPTLHPDLEELIIGIKRLRDAHFPTAAVGILTDSTQVTRPKVRRALELCDARYMKFDAADEATWRRINLPFGKTDFNAMVEGLRTLPDIVLQSMFIQGSYDNTGEPHLRSWIDAVGTIRPRSVQVYTVDRGTAAEGITEVPKDTLQEIADRLTAQTGIPVEVYD
;
A
#
# COMPACT_ATOMS: atom_id res chain seq x y z
N MET A 1 6.35 -41.70 -57.86
CA MET A 1 7.09 -40.49 -58.17
C MET A 1 7.02 -39.59 -56.96
N PRO A 2 8.11 -39.38 -56.21
CA PRO A 2 8.09 -38.51 -55.04
C PRO A 2 8.31 -37.06 -55.45
N ASP A 3 7.48 -36.17 -54.92
CA ASP A 3 7.55 -34.73 -55.13
C ASP A 3 8.77 -34.14 -54.45
N THR A 4 9.58 -33.46 -55.23
CA THR A 4 10.77 -32.73 -54.80
C THR A 4 10.39 -31.33 -54.36
N ILE A 5 10.65 -31.02 -53.07
CA ILE A 5 10.53 -29.69 -52.49
C ILE A 5 11.68 -28.81 -52.98
N PRO A 6 11.42 -27.59 -53.48
CA PRO A 6 12.47 -26.66 -53.88
C PRO A 6 13.18 -26.02 -52.68
N PRO A 7 14.47 -25.61 -52.84
CA PRO A 7 15.25 -25.00 -51.75
C PRO A 7 14.82 -23.57 -51.43
N PRO A 8 15.06 -23.09 -50.20
CA PRO A 8 14.68 -21.74 -49.81
C PRO A 8 15.55 -20.65 -50.42
N ALA A 9 14.94 -19.50 -50.70
CA ALA A 9 15.57 -18.33 -51.30
C ALA A 9 16.60 -17.65 -50.36
N PRO A 10 17.60 -16.95 -50.91
CA PRO A 10 18.66 -16.31 -50.12
C PRO A 10 18.17 -15.09 -49.34
N ARG A 11 18.67 -14.96 -48.12
CA ARG A 11 18.36 -13.85 -47.19
C ARG A 11 19.03 -12.56 -47.70
N SER A 12 18.25 -11.47 -47.72
CA SER A 12 18.73 -10.10 -48.01
C SER A 12 19.60 -9.56 -46.87
N PRO A 13 20.55 -8.63 -47.14
CA PRO A 13 21.51 -8.18 -46.15
C PRO A 13 20.91 -7.22 -45.14
N SER A 14 21.41 -7.39 -43.91
CA SER A 14 21.19 -6.67 -42.68
C SER A 14 21.10 -5.15 -42.80
N ALA A 15 20.00 -4.58 -42.35
CA ALA A 15 19.86 -3.15 -42.12
C ALA A 15 20.67 -2.74 -40.87
N THR A 16 21.51 -1.75 -41.03
CA THR A 16 22.40 -1.15 -40.04
C THR A 16 21.58 -0.54 -38.89
N ARG A 17 21.76 -1.02 -37.66
CA ARG A 17 21.19 -0.44 -36.44
C ARG A 17 21.75 0.96 -36.22
N PRO A 18 20.92 1.98 -35.88
CA PRO A 18 21.43 3.26 -35.44
C PRO A 18 22.13 3.13 -34.07
N LYS A 19 23.28 3.77 -33.92
CA LYS A 19 24.00 3.88 -32.64
C LYS A 19 23.17 4.72 -31.66
N VAL A 20 22.71 4.08 -30.59
CA VAL A 20 22.14 4.77 -29.43
C VAL A 20 23.30 5.43 -28.69
N THR A 21 23.34 6.75 -28.70
CA THR A 21 24.23 7.54 -27.85
C THR A 21 23.73 7.46 -26.41
N THR A 22 24.43 6.72 -25.59
CA THR A 22 24.19 6.69 -24.14
C THR A 22 24.65 8.02 -23.54
N LEU A 23 23.71 8.90 -23.19
CA LEU A 23 23.94 9.99 -22.27
C LEU A 23 24.08 9.38 -20.85
N SER A 24 25.32 9.29 -20.37
CA SER A 24 25.63 8.94 -19.00
C SER A 24 25.27 10.12 -18.09
N SER A 25 24.06 10.12 -17.54
CA SER A 25 23.76 10.89 -16.34
C SER A 25 24.19 10.04 -15.13
N GLN A 26 25.39 10.32 -14.61
CA GLN A 26 25.82 9.84 -13.31
C GLN A 26 25.03 10.60 -12.22
N GLY A 27 23.80 10.14 -11.96
CA GLY A 27 23.14 10.42 -10.70
C GLY A 27 23.74 9.50 -9.65
N SER A 28 24.40 10.07 -8.64
CA SER A 28 24.85 9.34 -7.47
C SER A 28 23.71 8.50 -6.90
N PRO A 29 23.93 7.25 -6.47
CA PRO A 29 22.89 6.47 -5.82
C PRO A 29 22.39 7.24 -4.59
N PRO A 30 21.08 7.16 -4.24
CA PRO A 30 20.57 7.79 -3.05
C PRO A 30 21.38 7.26 -1.86
N SER A 31 21.84 8.18 -1.01
CA SER A 31 22.53 7.89 0.23
C SER A 31 21.72 6.85 1.02
N ALA A 32 22.42 5.90 1.62
CA ALA A 32 21.82 4.90 2.51
C ALA A 32 20.89 5.59 3.51
N PRO A 33 19.75 4.95 3.89
CA PRO A 33 18.85 5.51 4.89
C PRO A 33 19.64 5.85 6.15
N PRO A 34 19.37 6.97 6.83
CA PRO A 34 20.06 7.34 8.05
C PRO A 34 19.94 6.19 9.04
N SER A 35 21.06 5.90 9.72
CA SER A 35 21.09 4.88 10.78
C SER A 35 19.96 5.14 11.78
N ALA A 36 19.24 4.09 12.18
CA ALA A 36 18.19 4.11 13.18
C ALA A 36 18.73 4.75 14.48
N GLY A 37 18.46 6.05 14.68
CA GLY A 37 19.03 6.81 15.81
C GLY A 37 18.69 8.28 15.80
N GLY A 38 17.89 8.78 14.86
CA GLY A 38 17.40 10.17 14.89
C GLY A 38 15.86 10.16 14.99
N ALA A 39 15.33 10.68 16.09
CA ALA A 39 13.91 10.99 16.22
C ALA A 39 13.55 12.02 15.14
N GLY A 40 13.03 11.53 14.02
CA GLY A 40 12.32 12.36 13.06
C GLY A 40 11.13 13.01 13.79
N GLY A 41 10.88 14.28 13.55
CA GLY A 41 9.92 15.05 14.33
C GLY A 41 8.56 14.38 14.39
N GLY A 42 8.16 13.88 15.56
CA GLY A 42 6.78 13.60 15.90
C GLY A 42 6.16 12.30 15.39
N THR A 43 6.94 11.25 15.11
CA THR A 43 6.37 9.91 14.85
C THR A 43 5.58 9.40 16.05
N ILE A 44 4.49 8.64 15.77
CA ILE A 44 3.70 8.01 16.83
C ILE A 44 4.33 6.67 17.26
N PRO A 45 4.07 6.25 18.53
CA PRO A 45 4.52 4.94 18.99
C PRO A 45 3.83 3.82 18.19
N LEU A 46 4.50 2.66 18.16
CA LEU A 46 3.89 1.43 17.65
C LEU A 46 2.65 1.07 18.47
N GLN A 47 1.74 0.32 17.84
CA GLN A 47 0.63 -0.29 18.58
C GLN A 47 1.20 -1.32 19.56
N ASP A 48 0.75 -1.25 20.81
CA ASP A 48 1.18 -2.11 21.92
C ASP A 48 0.23 -3.30 22.16
N SER A 49 -0.79 -3.44 21.31
CA SER A 49 -1.82 -4.47 21.40
C SER A 49 -2.24 -4.97 20.02
N VAL A 50 -2.76 -6.20 19.99
CA VAL A 50 -3.28 -6.84 18.76
C VAL A 50 -4.54 -6.15 18.28
N VAL A 51 -5.45 -5.78 19.20
CA VAL A 51 -6.66 -5.01 18.89
C VAL A 51 -6.53 -3.64 19.55
N TYR A 52 -6.70 -2.58 18.77
CA TYR A 52 -6.57 -1.21 19.24
C TYR A 52 -7.71 -0.32 18.71
N GLY A 53 -8.00 0.74 19.42
CA GLY A 53 -9.12 1.63 19.11
C GLY A 53 -10.35 1.39 20.03
N PRO A 54 -11.59 1.72 19.59
CA PRO A 54 -11.92 2.21 18.24
C PRO A 54 -11.34 3.59 17.94
N ILE A 55 -10.79 3.73 16.73
CA ILE A 55 -10.30 5.02 16.23
C ILE A 55 -11.41 5.64 15.37
N ARG A 56 -11.73 6.90 15.62
CA ARG A 56 -12.59 7.67 14.74
C ARG A 56 -11.82 8.04 13.47
N SER A 57 -11.96 7.22 12.46
CA SER A 57 -11.31 7.43 11.15
C SER A 57 -12.22 8.28 10.26
N ARG A 58 -11.67 9.35 9.67
CA ARG A 58 -12.37 10.14 8.64
C ARG A 58 -12.78 9.29 7.43
N ARG A 59 -12.04 8.21 7.16
CA ARG A 59 -12.21 7.32 5.99
C ARG A 59 -13.00 6.06 6.27
N LEU A 60 -13.03 5.57 7.52
CA LEU A 60 -13.52 4.23 7.85
C LEU A 60 -14.58 4.23 8.97
N GLY A 61 -14.98 5.42 9.46
CA GLY A 61 -15.88 5.51 10.61
C GLY A 61 -15.22 5.09 11.93
N ALA A 62 -15.98 4.48 12.83
CA ALA A 62 -15.45 3.91 14.06
C ALA A 62 -14.74 2.60 13.75
N SER A 63 -13.41 2.63 13.71
CA SER A 63 -12.57 1.51 13.26
C SER A 63 -11.85 0.84 14.43
N LEU A 64 -12.06 -0.48 14.61
CA LEU A 64 -11.16 -1.32 15.40
C LEU A 64 -9.98 -1.75 14.52
N GLY A 65 -8.77 -1.38 14.94
CA GLY A 65 -7.55 -1.80 14.26
C GLY A 65 -7.09 -3.18 14.73
N ILE A 66 -6.64 -4.01 13.80
CA ILE A 66 -6.04 -5.31 14.08
C ILE A 66 -4.59 -5.30 13.63
N ASN A 67 -3.68 -5.28 14.59
CA ASN A 67 -2.25 -5.41 14.36
C ASN A 67 -1.84 -6.89 14.42
N VAL A 68 -1.62 -7.48 13.26
CA VAL A 68 -1.18 -8.89 13.13
C VAL A 68 0.34 -9.05 13.17
N LEU A 69 1.06 -7.94 13.34
CA LEU A 69 2.51 -7.87 13.34
C LEU A 69 3.05 -7.73 14.78
N PRO A 70 4.37 -7.84 15.01
CA PRO A 70 4.96 -7.69 16.33
C PRO A 70 4.61 -6.36 17.00
N LEU A 71 4.53 -6.37 18.35
CA LEU A 71 4.21 -5.18 19.13
C LEU A 71 5.47 -4.33 19.44
N ASP A 72 6.64 -4.94 19.39
CA ASP A 72 7.94 -4.36 19.78
C ASP A 72 8.73 -3.78 18.59
N ARG A 73 8.31 -4.07 17.36
CA ARG A 73 9.03 -3.62 16.15
C ARG A 73 8.10 -3.45 14.96
N LYS A 74 8.50 -2.58 14.06
CA LYS A 74 7.84 -2.42 12.76
C LYS A 74 8.32 -3.48 11.76
N VAL A 75 7.39 -4.20 11.12
CA VAL A 75 7.66 -5.16 10.04
C VAL A 75 6.92 -4.72 8.79
N CYS A 76 7.64 -4.23 7.81
CA CYS A 76 7.06 -3.66 6.59
C CYS A 76 7.86 -4.07 5.36
N SER A 77 7.24 -4.07 4.20
CA SER A 77 7.86 -4.27 2.88
C SER A 77 8.38 -2.98 2.27
N SER A 78 8.10 -1.84 2.91
CA SER A 78 8.48 -0.51 2.44
C SER A 78 8.92 0.39 3.60
N ASN A 79 9.68 1.43 3.27
CA ASN A 79 10.11 2.47 4.19
C ASN A 79 9.60 3.84 3.73
N CYS A 80 8.27 3.97 3.58
CA CYS A 80 7.66 5.21 3.09
C CYS A 80 8.14 6.42 3.90
N VAL A 81 8.60 7.46 3.20
CA VAL A 81 9.18 8.67 3.81
C VAL A 81 8.22 9.41 4.74
N TYR A 82 6.91 9.27 4.49
CA TYR A 82 5.83 9.89 5.28
C TYR A 82 5.27 8.97 6.37
N CYS A 83 5.88 7.81 6.65
CA CYS A 83 5.32 6.85 7.58
C CYS A 83 5.28 7.39 9.01
N GLN A 84 4.10 7.45 9.61
CA GLN A 84 3.89 7.91 10.99
C GLN A 84 4.59 7.03 12.05
N TYR A 85 4.85 5.76 11.75
CA TYR A 85 5.59 4.84 12.62
C TYR A 85 7.12 4.90 12.45
N GLY A 86 7.62 5.87 11.68
CA GLY A 86 9.06 5.99 11.42
C GLY A 86 9.60 4.90 10.51
N TRP A 87 10.92 4.72 10.58
CA TRP A 87 11.66 3.78 9.74
C TRP A 87 11.54 2.34 10.24
N THR A 88 11.55 1.39 9.31
CA THR A 88 11.67 -0.05 9.62
C THR A 88 13.15 -0.34 9.90
N ALA A 89 13.45 -0.88 11.07
CA ALA A 89 14.83 -1.24 11.43
C ALA A 89 15.34 -2.41 10.56
N PRO A 90 16.63 -2.42 10.19
CA PRO A 90 17.23 -3.56 9.51
C PRO A 90 17.04 -4.86 10.30
N GLY A 91 16.68 -5.95 9.60
CA GLY A 91 16.49 -7.27 10.24
C GLY A 91 15.17 -7.44 11.01
N SER A 92 14.29 -6.42 11.08
CA SER A 92 13.02 -6.51 11.80
C SER A 92 12.09 -7.64 11.35
N SER A 93 12.24 -8.13 10.12
CA SER A 93 11.46 -9.24 9.56
C SER A 93 12.10 -10.62 9.75
N SER A 94 13.27 -10.72 10.38
CA SER A 94 14.02 -11.99 10.50
C SER A 94 13.48 -12.92 11.57
N GLU A 95 12.74 -12.41 12.56
CA GLU A 95 12.15 -13.21 13.62
C GLU A 95 10.76 -13.72 13.23
N PRO A 96 10.39 -14.93 13.72
CA PRO A 96 9.07 -15.51 13.45
C PRO A 96 7.92 -14.60 13.92
N LEU A 97 6.87 -14.54 13.12
CA LEU A 97 5.61 -13.89 13.51
C LEU A 97 4.74 -14.85 14.34
N ARG A 98 3.92 -14.30 15.22
CA ARG A 98 2.92 -15.05 15.99
C ARG A 98 1.95 -15.73 15.04
N ARG A 99 1.49 -16.93 15.39
CA ARG A 99 0.63 -17.72 14.50
C ARG A 99 -0.85 -17.31 14.63
N ALA A 100 -1.62 -17.57 13.57
CA ALA A 100 -3.03 -17.19 13.51
C ALA A 100 -3.85 -17.68 14.72
N PRO A 101 -3.75 -18.92 15.23
CA PRO A 101 -4.55 -19.35 16.38
C PRO A 101 -4.30 -18.54 17.65
N GLU A 102 -3.07 -18.09 17.86
CA GLU A 102 -2.70 -17.25 19.01
C GLU A 102 -3.31 -15.85 18.89
N LEU A 103 -3.14 -15.23 17.72
CA LEU A 103 -3.71 -13.90 17.45
C LEU A 103 -5.23 -13.92 17.49
N LEU A 104 -5.87 -14.92 16.91
CA LEU A 104 -7.34 -15.02 16.89
C LEU A 104 -7.94 -15.16 18.30
N ARG A 105 -7.27 -15.83 19.24
CA ARG A 105 -7.72 -15.90 20.63
C ARG A 105 -7.72 -14.52 21.29
N GLU A 106 -6.65 -13.72 21.12
CA GLU A 106 -6.60 -12.36 21.66
C GLU A 106 -7.63 -11.44 20.99
N ILE A 107 -7.85 -11.61 19.70
CA ILE A 107 -8.88 -10.85 18.97
C ILE A 107 -10.27 -11.20 19.50
N GLU A 108 -10.57 -12.47 19.75
CA GLU A 108 -11.85 -12.92 20.32
C GLU A 108 -12.09 -12.31 21.70
N GLU A 109 -11.10 -12.36 22.59
CA GLU A 109 -11.18 -11.77 23.93
C GLU A 109 -11.43 -10.25 23.86
N ALA A 110 -10.74 -9.55 22.96
CA ALA A 110 -10.93 -8.13 22.75
C ALA A 110 -12.31 -7.80 22.17
N PHE A 111 -12.78 -8.55 21.18
CA PHE A 111 -14.09 -8.34 20.56
C PHE A 111 -15.22 -8.59 21.58
N ALA A 112 -15.12 -9.64 22.37
CA ALA A 112 -16.10 -9.93 23.44
C ALA A 112 -16.16 -8.75 24.44
N ARG A 113 -15.03 -8.20 24.87
CA ARG A 113 -14.96 -7.06 25.78
C ARG A 113 -15.60 -5.82 25.16
N HIS A 114 -15.22 -5.43 23.94
CA HIS A 114 -15.79 -4.27 23.26
C HIS A 114 -17.30 -4.40 23.01
N ALA A 115 -17.77 -5.62 22.67
CA ALA A 115 -19.20 -5.88 22.50
C ALA A 115 -19.97 -5.72 23.83
N LEU A 116 -19.42 -6.22 24.95
CA LEU A 116 -20.01 -6.04 26.29
C LEU A 116 -20.06 -4.56 26.72
N GLU A 117 -19.07 -3.77 26.33
CA GLU A 117 -19.01 -2.32 26.55
C GLU A 117 -19.96 -1.52 25.64
N GLY A 118 -20.64 -2.18 24.69
CA GLY A 118 -21.53 -1.52 23.74
C GLY A 118 -20.78 -0.65 22.71
N THR A 119 -19.52 -0.98 22.42
CA THR A 119 -18.70 -0.25 21.46
C THR A 119 -19.31 -0.30 20.07
N SER A 120 -19.55 0.86 19.43
CA SER A 120 -19.95 0.91 18.02
C SER A 120 -18.74 0.71 17.12
N VAL A 121 -18.84 -0.20 16.17
CA VAL A 121 -17.79 -0.54 15.20
C VAL A 121 -18.36 -0.55 13.78
N ASP A 122 -17.85 0.34 12.92
CA ASP A 122 -18.23 0.41 11.50
C ASP A 122 -17.29 -0.45 10.66
N CYS A 123 -16.01 -0.53 11.06
CA CYS A 123 -14.98 -1.27 10.32
C CYS A 123 -14.00 -1.96 11.28
N ILE A 124 -13.60 -3.16 10.94
CA ILE A 124 -12.48 -3.90 11.53
C ILE A 124 -11.35 -3.89 10.49
N THR A 125 -10.25 -3.20 10.82
CA THR A 125 -9.22 -2.89 9.83
C THR A 125 -7.90 -3.58 10.17
N LEU A 126 -7.46 -4.51 9.31
CA LEU A 126 -6.12 -5.05 9.40
C LEU A 126 -5.12 -3.96 9.02
N ALA A 127 -4.41 -3.45 10.01
CA ALA A 127 -3.40 -2.40 9.91
C ALA A 127 -2.55 -2.41 11.20
N GLY A 128 -1.51 -1.60 11.30
CA GLY A 128 -0.72 -1.46 12.53
C GLY A 128 0.78 -1.31 12.24
N ASN A 129 1.60 -2.09 12.89
CA ASN A 129 3.05 -1.95 12.94
C ASN A 129 3.79 -2.39 11.65
N GLY A 130 3.24 -2.06 10.48
CA GLY A 130 3.86 -2.33 9.19
C GLY A 130 2.88 -2.84 8.13
N GLU A 131 3.30 -3.82 7.33
CA GLU A 131 2.55 -4.36 6.18
C GLU A 131 1.87 -5.70 6.54
N PRO A 132 0.55 -5.74 6.70
CA PRO A 132 -0.15 -6.96 7.15
C PRO A 132 -0.05 -8.12 6.14
N THR A 133 0.13 -7.85 4.85
CA THR A 133 0.26 -8.90 3.81
C THR A 133 1.57 -9.69 3.89
N LEU A 134 2.50 -9.29 4.76
CA LEU A 134 3.70 -10.07 5.09
C LEU A 134 3.39 -11.24 6.02
N HIS A 135 2.21 -11.25 6.69
CA HIS A 135 1.86 -12.31 7.61
C HIS A 135 1.63 -13.64 6.88
N PRO A 136 2.32 -14.74 7.24
CA PRO A 136 2.23 -16.01 6.51
C PRO A 136 0.85 -16.67 6.59
N ASP A 137 0.11 -16.40 7.67
CA ASP A 137 -1.22 -16.96 7.94
C ASP A 137 -2.34 -15.94 7.63
N LEU A 138 -2.12 -14.96 6.73
CA LEU A 138 -3.07 -13.87 6.47
C LEU A 138 -4.46 -14.36 6.09
N GLU A 139 -4.55 -15.40 5.24
CA GLU A 139 -5.82 -15.97 4.80
C GLU A 139 -6.61 -16.56 5.99
N GLU A 140 -5.94 -17.35 6.85
CA GLU A 140 -6.53 -17.90 8.08
C GLU A 140 -6.99 -16.82 9.05
N LEU A 141 -6.18 -15.75 9.22
CA LEU A 141 -6.53 -14.60 10.06
C LEU A 141 -7.79 -13.92 9.57
N ILE A 142 -7.90 -13.61 8.27
CA ILE A 142 -9.09 -12.93 7.73
C ILE A 142 -10.34 -13.80 7.90
N ILE A 143 -10.26 -15.10 7.64
CA ILE A 143 -11.39 -16.03 7.85
C ILE A 143 -11.80 -16.03 9.33
N GLY A 144 -10.84 -16.14 10.25
CA GLY A 144 -11.10 -16.11 11.69
C GLY A 144 -11.69 -14.79 12.16
N ILE A 145 -11.14 -13.66 11.72
CA ILE A 145 -11.63 -12.30 12.04
C ILE A 145 -13.07 -12.12 11.54
N LYS A 146 -13.40 -12.57 10.32
CA LYS A 146 -14.78 -12.48 9.79
C LYS A 146 -15.76 -13.29 10.63
N ARG A 147 -15.38 -14.51 11.05
CA ARG A 147 -16.20 -15.32 11.96
C ARG A 147 -16.44 -14.61 13.29
N LEU A 148 -15.41 -14.01 13.89
CA LEU A 148 -15.51 -13.26 15.13
C LEU A 148 -16.33 -11.98 14.95
N ARG A 149 -16.16 -11.27 13.82
CA ARG A 149 -16.98 -10.12 13.44
C ARG A 149 -18.46 -10.50 13.38
N ASP A 150 -18.81 -11.60 12.74
CA ASP A 150 -20.20 -12.05 12.60
C ASP A 150 -20.85 -12.32 13.97
N ALA A 151 -20.04 -12.76 14.94
CA ALA A 151 -20.51 -13.02 16.32
C ALA A 151 -20.67 -11.76 17.17
N HIS A 152 -19.80 -10.76 17.01
CA HIS A 152 -19.72 -9.62 17.92
C HIS A 152 -20.12 -8.27 17.28
N PHE A 153 -19.88 -8.10 15.98
CA PHE A 153 -20.10 -6.84 15.23
C PHE A 153 -20.66 -7.11 13.83
N PRO A 154 -21.84 -7.74 13.69
CA PRO A 154 -22.32 -8.31 12.43
C PRO A 154 -22.49 -7.31 11.29
N THR A 155 -22.57 -6.01 11.60
CA THR A 155 -22.69 -4.93 10.60
C THR A 155 -21.35 -4.31 10.18
N ALA A 156 -20.26 -4.61 10.92
CA ALA A 156 -18.97 -4.04 10.62
C ALA A 156 -18.32 -4.66 9.35
N ALA A 157 -17.69 -3.84 8.53
CA ALA A 157 -16.89 -4.33 7.42
C ALA A 157 -15.51 -4.81 7.88
N VAL A 158 -14.97 -5.88 7.29
CA VAL A 158 -13.57 -6.29 7.49
C VAL A 158 -12.73 -5.76 6.33
N GLY A 159 -11.84 -4.82 6.64
CA GLY A 159 -10.96 -4.17 5.67
C GLY A 159 -9.48 -4.43 5.94
N ILE A 160 -8.66 -4.17 4.94
CA ILE A 160 -7.19 -4.23 5.03
C ILE A 160 -6.56 -2.98 4.42
N LEU A 161 -5.58 -2.41 5.10
CA LEU A 161 -4.68 -1.36 4.58
C LEU A 161 -3.36 -2.02 4.19
N THR A 162 -2.96 -1.90 2.92
CA THR A 162 -1.71 -2.51 2.43
C THR A 162 -0.92 -1.56 1.53
N ASP A 163 0.40 -1.69 1.56
CA ASP A 163 1.31 -0.95 0.68
C ASP A 163 1.33 -1.49 -0.77
N SER A 164 0.53 -2.50 -1.06
CA SER A 164 0.35 -3.13 -2.37
C SER A 164 1.53 -3.96 -2.89
N THR A 165 2.69 -3.95 -2.25
CA THR A 165 3.91 -4.62 -2.77
C THR A 165 3.75 -6.13 -2.92
N GLN A 166 2.84 -6.76 -2.17
CA GLN A 166 2.65 -8.21 -2.16
C GLN A 166 1.46 -8.68 -3.04
N VAL A 167 0.79 -7.76 -3.74
CA VAL A 167 -0.46 -8.04 -4.49
C VAL A 167 -0.30 -9.10 -5.60
N THR A 168 0.92 -9.33 -6.09
CA THR A 168 1.24 -10.34 -7.10
C THR A 168 1.32 -11.76 -6.55
N ARG A 169 1.41 -11.93 -5.21
CA ARG A 169 1.53 -13.25 -4.59
C ARG A 169 0.17 -13.95 -4.53
N PRO A 170 0.02 -15.17 -5.08
CA PRO A 170 -1.29 -15.84 -5.16
C PRO A 170 -1.96 -16.03 -3.79
N LYS A 171 -1.20 -16.34 -2.73
CA LYS A 171 -1.74 -16.46 -1.36
C LYS A 171 -2.29 -15.13 -0.84
N VAL A 172 -1.56 -14.02 -1.10
CA VAL A 172 -1.99 -12.67 -0.70
C VAL A 172 -3.26 -12.27 -1.45
N ARG A 173 -3.32 -12.53 -2.76
CA ARG A 173 -4.53 -12.23 -3.56
C ARG A 173 -5.77 -12.93 -2.99
N ARG A 174 -5.69 -14.24 -2.73
CA ARG A 174 -6.81 -14.99 -2.13
C ARG A 174 -7.24 -14.38 -0.80
N ALA A 175 -6.27 -14.00 0.05
CA ALA A 175 -6.56 -13.35 1.33
C ALA A 175 -7.24 -11.98 1.13
N LEU A 176 -6.75 -11.16 0.20
CA LEU A 176 -7.35 -9.86 -0.12
C LEU A 176 -8.78 -10.00 -0.65
N GLU A 177 -9.06 -11.01 -1.48
CA GLU A 177 -10.39 -11.28 -2.03
C GLU A 177 -11.42 -11.64 -0.96
N LEU A 178 -10.99 -12.14 0.22
CA LEU A 178 -11.87 -12.41 1.37
C LEU A 178 -12.29 -11.14 2.14
N CYS A 179 -11.54 -10.06 2.02
CA CYS A 179 -11.88 -8.80 2.69
C CYS A 179 -13.12 -8.14 2.09
N ASP A 180 -13.91 -7.48 2.92
CA ASP A 180 -15.06 -6.69 2.48
C ASP A 180 -14.59 -5.36 1.85
N ALA A 181 -13.45 -4.83 2.30
CA ALA A 181 -12.82 -3.63 1.74
C ALA A 181 -11.29 -3.80 1.60
N ARG A 182 -10.75 -3.39 0.45
CA ARG A 182 -9.32 -3.47 0.11
C ARG A 182 -8.78 -2.09 -0.18
N TYR A 183 -8.03 -1.54 0.77
CA TYR A 183 -7.41 -0.23 0.66
C TYR A 183 -5.96 -0.43 0.23
N MET A 184 -5.72 -0.17 -1.06
CA MET A 184 -4.46 -0.46 -1.73
C MET A 184 -3.68 0.83 -1.96
N LYS A 185 -2.45 0.89 -1.48
CA LYS A 185 -1.59 2.06 -1.63
C LYS A 185 -1.12 2.23 -3.07
N PHE A 186 -1.26 3.47 -3.61
CA PHE A 186 -0.77 3.85 -4.94
C PHE A 186 -0.40 5.33 -5.00
N ASP A 187 0.81 5.69 -4.57
CA ASP A 187 1.27 7.07 -4.41
C ASP A 187 1.98 7.63 -5.64
N ALA A 188 2.37 6.78 -6.59
CA ALA A 188 3.10 7.16 -7.79
C ALA A 188 2.82 6.18 -8.93
N ALA A 189 2.84 6.69 -10.16
CA ALA A 189 2.64 5.92 -11.39
C ALA A 189 3.95 5.60 -12.14
N ASP A 190 5.07 6.11 -11.68
CA ASP A 190 6.39 5.78 -12.19
C ASP A 190 7.29 5.19 -11.09
N GLU A 191 8.13 4.23 -11.49
CA GLU A 191 8.97 3.49 -10.56
C GLU A 191 9.98 4.39 -9.83
N ALA A 192 10.48 5.45 -10.45
CA ALA A 192 11.47 6.34 -9.85
C ALA A 192 10.87 7.13 -8.68
N THR A 193 9.68 7.71 -8.88
CA THR A 193 8.95 8.42 -7.82
C THR A 193 8.50 7.46 -6.74
N TRP A 194 7.96 6.29 -7.10
CA TRP A 194 7.57 5.26 -6.14
C TRP A 194 8.75 4.81 -5.26
N ARG A 195 9.91 4.52 -5.86
CA ARG A 195 11.12 4.17 -5.11
C ARG A 195 11.63 5.31 -4.23
N ARG A 196 11.45 6.56 -4.65
CA ARG A 196 11.86 7.73 -3.86
C ARG A 196 10.97 7.97 -2.65
N ILE A 197 9.65 7.73 -2.78
CA ILE A 197 8.65 8.04 -1.74
C ILE A 197 8.36 6.83 -0.86
N ASN A 198 8.16 5.66 -1.46
CA ASN A 198 7.76 4.46 -0.72
C ASN A 198 8.94 3.59 -0.28
N LEU A 199 10.13 3.77 -0.87
CA LEU A 199 11.37 3.06 -0.51
C LEU A 199 11.13 1.55 -0.29
N PRO A 200 10.63 0.80 -1.29
CA PRO A 200 10.32 -0.61 -1.13
C PRO A 200 11.58 -1.43 -0.88
N PHE A 201 11.49 -2.45 -0.02
CA PHE A 201 12.58 -3.38 0.21
C PHE A 201 12.70 -4.43 -0.89
N GLY A 202 13.92 -4.83 -1.17
CA GLY A 202 14.21 -5.92 -2.09
C GLY A 202 13.90 -5.61 -3.55
N LYS A 203 13.57 -6.65 -4.32
CA LYS A 203 13.31 -6.57 -5.76
C LYS A 203 11.80 -6.63 -6.03
N THR A 204 11.05 -5.64 -5.56
CA THR A 204 9.64 -5.52 -5.95
C THR A 204 9.56 -5.00 -7.39
N ASP A 205 8.85 -5.73 -8.23
CA ASP A 205 8.58 -5.33 -9.61
C ASP A 205 7.39 -4.36 -9.63
N PHE A 206 7.66 -3.11 -9.95
CA PHE A 206 6.65 -2.04 -9.99
C PHE A 206 5.55 -2.32 -11.02
N ASN A 207 5.91 -2.77 -12.22
CA ASN A 207 4.94 -3.02 -13.28
C ASN A 207 4.05 -4.22 -12.94
N ALA A 208 4.62 -5.28 -12.37
CA ALA A 208 3.86 -6.41 -11.88
C ALA A 208 2.91 -6.02 -10.74
N MET A 209 3.32 -5.12 -9.84
CA MET A 209 2.45 -4.56 -8.80
C MET A 209 1.27 -3.80 -9.40
N VAL A 210 1.51 -2.91 -10.36
CA VAL A 210 0.46 -2.15 -11.06
C VAL A 210 -0.52 -3.10 -11.76
N GLU A 211 -0.01 -4.13 -12.45
CA GLU A 211 -0.84 -5.15 -13.08
C GLU A 211 -1.63 -5.96 -12.05
N GLY A 212 -1.03 -6.25 -10.90
CA GLY A 212 -1.69 -6.88 -9.76
C GLY A 212 -2.88 -6.05 -9.25
N LEU A 213 -2.72 -4.74 -9.13
CA LEU A 213 -3.80 -3.81 -8.77
C LEU A 213 -4.90 -3.79 -9.83
N ARG A 214 -4.53 -3.70 -11.12
CA ARG A 214 -5.46 -3.68 -12.24
C ARG A 214 -6.37 -4.91 -12.29
N THR A 215 -5.84 -6.07 -11.90
CA THR A 215 -6.54 -7.35 -11.96
C THR A 215 -7.20 -7.78 -10.65
N LEU A 216 -7.00 -7.04 -9.55
CA LEU A 216 -7.68 -7.29 -8.28
C LEU A 216 -9.02 -6.54 -8.27
N PRO A 217 -10.17 -7.23 -8.12
CA PRO A 217 -11.47 -6.58 -8.21
C PRO A 217 -11.77 -5.73 -6.97
N ASP A 218 -12.63 -4.74 -7.16
CA ASP A 218 -13.29 -3.96 -6.09
C ASP A 218 -12.31 -3.36 -5.06
N ILE A 219 -11.22 -2.74 -5.55
CA ILE A 219 -10.24 -2.06 -4.71
C ILE A 219 -10.56 -0.59 -4.52
N VAL A 220 -10.16 -0.04 -3.38
CA VAL A 220 -10.05 1.39 -3.13
C VAL A 220 -8.58 1.76 -3.17
N LEU A 221 -8.17 2.64 -4.07
CA LEU A 221 -6.80 3.16 -4.05
C LEU A 221 -6.67 4.24 -2.97
N GLN A 222 -5.57 4.19 -2.25
CA GLN A 222 -5.17 5.23 -1.31
C GLN A 222 -3.91 5.90 -1.82
N SER A 223 -3.99 7.19 -2.13
CA SER A 223 -2.88 7.98 -2.66
C SER A 223 -2.54 9.13 -1.72
N MET A 224 -1.37 9.06 -1.12
CA MET A 224 -0.79 10.11 -0.29
C MET A 224 -0.07 11.11 -1.19
N PHE A 225 -0.47 12.38 -1.12
CA PHE A 225 0.25 13.48 -1.73
C PHE A 225 1.02 14.26 -0.68
N ILE A 226 2.27 14.60 -0.99
CA ILE A 226 3.21 15.28 -0.10
C ILE A 226 4.00 16.33 -0.87
N GLN A 227 4.46 17.35 -0.17
CA GLN A 227 5.32 18.42 -0.68
C GLN A 227 6.58 18.58 0.18
N GLY A 228 7.50 19.43 -0.25
CA GLY A 228 8.75 19.70 0.44
C GLY A 228 9.94 18.93 -0.12
N SER A 229 10.76 18.33 0.74
CA SER A 229 11.93 17.54 0.31
C SER A 229 11.55 16.33 -0.57
N TYR A 230 10.34 15.85 -0.40
CA TYR A 230 9.70 14.83 -1.23
C TYR A 230 8.40 15.40 -1.76
N ASP A 231 8.23 15.35 -3.07
CA ASP A 231 7.09 15.96 -3.75
C ASP A 231 6.57 15.03 -4.85
N ASN A 232 5.27 14.77 -4.84
CA ASN A 232 4.54 14.03 -5.89
C ASN A 232 3.32 14.82 -6.39
N THR A 233 3.31 16.16 -6.24
CA THR A 233 2.24 17.03 -6.73
C THR A 233 2.56 17.68 -8.08
N GLY A 234 3.78 17.48 -8.61
CA GLY A 234 4.20 18.08 -9.88
C GLY A 234 3.40 17.58 -11.09
N GLU A 235 3.14 18.47 -12.05
CA GLU A 235 2.28 18.20 -13.21
C GLU A 235 2.62 16.93 -14.01
N PRO A 236 3.91 16.61 -14.31
CA PRO A 236 4.23 15.36 -15.02
C PRO A 236 3.82 14.12 -14.23
N HIS A 237 4.00 14.14 -12.90
CA HIS A 237 3.61 13.05 -12.02
C HIS A 237 2.09 12.89 -11.95
N LEU A 238 1.36 14.00 -11.73
CA LEU A 238 -0.10 13.98 -11.64
C LEU A 238 -0.74 13.42 -12.91
N ARG A 239 -0.26 13.82 -14.08
CA ARG A 239 -0.76 13.30 -15.36
C ARG A 239 -0.56 11.78 -15.44
N SER A 240 0.66 11.30 -15.20
CA SER A 240 0.96 9.86 -15.23
C SER A 240 0.14 9.09 -14.20
N TRP A 241 -0.07 9.67 -13.00
CA TRP A 241 -0.85 9.04 -11.95
C TRP A 241 -2.34 8.93 -12.34
N ILE A 242 -2.93 9.97 -12.90
CA ILE A 242 -4.31 9.96 -13.40
C ILE A 242 -4.51 8.89 -14.48
N ASP A 243 -3.59 8.82 -15.45
CA ASP A 243 -3.62 7.82 -16.52
C ASP A 243 -3.53 6.38 -15.97
N ALA A 244 -2.66 6.16 -15.00
CA ALA A 244 -2.49 4.85 -14.36
C ALA A 244 -3.72 4.46 -13.54
N VAL A 245 -4.30 5.38 -12.76
CA VAL A 245 -5.56 5.15 -12.02
C VAL A 245 -6.70 4.83 -12.99
N GLY A 246 -6.80 5.55 -14.11
CA GLY A 246 -7.76 5.27 -15.19
C GLY A 246 -7.59 3.89 -15.81
N THR A 247 -6.35 3.36 -15.84
CA THR A 247 -6.04 1.99 -16.32
C THR A 247 -6.35 0.92 -15.27
N ILE A 248 -6.05 1.18 -13.99
CA ILE A 248 -6.34 0.28 -12.86
C ILE A 248 -7.85 0.13 -12.65
N ARG A 249 -8.62 1.21 -12.81
CA ARG A 249 -10.08 1.27 -12.64
C ARG A 249 -10.55 0.79 -11.27
N PRO A 250 -10.08 1.40 -10.18
CA PRO A 250 -10.54 1.07 -8.83
C PRO A 250 -12.02 1.44 -8.66
N ARG A 251 -12.66 0.91 -7.60
CA ARG A 251 -14.02 1.32 -7.20
C ARG A 251 -14.07 2.81 -6.82
N SER A 252 -13.07 3.28 -6.10
CA SER A 252 -12.89 4.69 -5.74
C SER A 252 -11.44 4.97 -5.39
N VAL A 253 -11.10 6.26 -5.26
CA VAL A 253 -9.78 6.72 -4.83
C VAL A 253 -9.92 7.59 -3.59
N GLN A 254 -9.07 7.39 -2.61
CA GLN A 254 -8.90 8.26 -1.45
C GLN A 254 -7.62 9.06 -1.62
N VAL A 255 -7.76 10.35 -1.84
CA VAL A 255 -6.67 11.33 -1.94
C VAL A 255 -6.50 12.01 -0.60
N TYR A 256 -5.29 12.02 -0.06
CA TYR A 256 -5.01 12.59 1.25
C TYR A 256 -3.55 13.03 1.40
N THR A 257 -3.27 13.74 2.47
CA THR A 257 -1.93 14.23 2.81
C THR A 257 -1.53 13.81 4.23
N VAL A 258 -0.34 14.21 4.66
CA VAL A 258 0.16 13.98 6.02
C VAL A 258 -0.59 14.88 7.01
N ASP A 259 -1.01 14.31 8.15
CA ASP A 259 -1.59 15.04 9.29
C ASP A 259 -0.84 14.77 10.62
N ARG A 260 0.26 14.03 10.55
CA ARG A 260 1.08 13.61 11.70
C ARG A 260 2.55 13.64 11.32
N GLY A 261 3.41 13.44 12.32
CA GLY A 261 4.85 13.33 12.08
C GLY A 261 5.23 12.24 11.09
N THR A 262 6.29 12.49 10.35
CA THR A 262 6.77 11.66 9.24
C THR A 262 8.14 11.06 9.56
N ALA A 263 8.48 9.93 8.90
CA ALA A 263 9.79 9.28 9.07
C ALA A 263 10.94 10.15 8.54
N ALA A 264 10.73 10.81 7.40
CA ALA A 264 11.71 11.75 6.85
C ALA A 264 11.38 13.19 7.25
N GLU A 265 12.41 14.02 7.32
CA GLU A 265 12.28 15.46 7.58
C GLU A 265 11.92 16.23 6.29
N GLY A 266 11.38 17.44 6.47
CA GLY A 266 11.10 18.36 5.37
C GLY A 266 9.92 17.95 4.50
N ILE A 267 9.04 17.08 4.98
CA ILE A 267 7.76 16.78 4.34
C ILE A 267 6.71 17.71 4.91
N THR A 268 5.93 18.31 4.01
CA THR A 268 4.81 19.17 4.35
C THR A 268 3.50 18.61 3.78
N GLU A 269 2.41 18.98 4.41
CA GLU A 269 1.07 18.70 3.93
C GLU A 269 0.79 19.41 2.59
N VAL A 270 -0.09 18.82 1.80
CA VAL A 270 -0.63 19.45 0.58
C VAL A 270 -1.90 20.21 0.95
N PRO A 271 -2.05 21.49 0.57
CA PRO A 271 -3.26 22.25 0.84
C PRO A 271 -4.52 21.53 0.33
N LYS A 272 -5.62 21.65 1.09
CA LYS A 272 -6.90 21.01 0.76
C LYS A 272 -7.40 21.36 -0.64
N ASP A 273 -7.28 22.62 -1.03
CA ASP A 273 -7.70 23.09 -2.36
C ASP A 273 -6.92 22.38 -3.47
N THR A 274 -5.61 22.17 -3.27
CA THR A 274 -4.77 21.41 -4.21
C THR A 274 -5.18 19.93 -4.27
N LEU A 275 -5.48 19.31 -3.12
CA LEU A 275 -6.01 17.93 -3.10
C LEU A 275 -7.34 17.83 -3.82
N GLN A 276 -8.21 18.83 -3.65
CA GLN A 276 -9.50 18.90 -4.35
C GLN A 276 -9.33 19.05 -5.87
N GLU A 277 -8.40 19.92 -6.32
CA GLU A 277 -8.06 20.05 -7.74
C GLU A 277 -7.56 18.73 -8.35
N ILE A 278 -6.72 17.97 -7.62
CA ILE A 278 -6.25 16.65 -8.05
C ILE A 278 -7.44 15.67 -8.18
N ALA A 279 -8.34 15.66 -7.20
CA ALA A 279 -9.52 14.82 -7.19
C ALA A 279 -10.49 15.15 -8.34
N ASP A 280 -10.75 16.44 -8.57
CA ASP A 280 -11.63 16.92 -9.64
C ASP A 280 -11.08 16.56 -11.02
N ARG A 281 -9.76 16.71 -11.23
CA ARG A 281 -9.09 16.31 -12.47
C ARG A 281 -9.20 14.81 -12.73
N LEU A 282 -8.95 13.98 -11.71
CA LEU A 282 -9.10 12.53 -11.84
C LEU A 282 -10.53 12.15 -12.20
N THR A 283 -11.51 12.70 -11.47
CA THR A 283 -12.92 12.42 -11.70
C THR A 283 -13.35 12.86 -13.10
N ALA A 284 -12.95 14.05 -13.55
CA ALA A 284 -13.28 14.58 -14.87
C ALA A 284 -12.72 13.73 -16.03
N GLN A 285 -11.52 13.16 -15.85
CA GLN A 285 -10.86 12.38 -16.91
C GLN A 285 -11.27 10.90 -16.91
N THR A 286 -11.61 10.33 -15.76
CA THR A 286 -11.82 8.88 -15.63
C THR A 286 -13.23 8.48 -15.24
N GLY A 287 -14.03 9.38 -14.66
CA GLY A 287 -15.31 9.09 -14.06
C GLY A 287 -15.25 8.33 -12.73
N ILE A 288 -14.03 8.08 -12.20
CA ILE A 288 -13.84 7.34 -10.95
C ILE A 288 -14.15 8.25 -9.76
N PRO A 289 -14.96 7.79 -8.77
CA PRO A 289 -15.24 8.56 -7.56
C PRO A 289 -13.98 8.81 -6.74
N VAL A 290 -13.81 10.04 -6.24
CA VAL A 290 -12.67 10.44 -5.40
C VAL A 290 -13.16 11.06 -4.10
N GLU A 291 -12.59 10.63 -3.00
CA GLU A 291 -12.78 11.19 -1.66
C GLU A 291 -11.50 11.91 -1.24
N VAL A 292 -11.63 13.14 -0.72
CA VAL A 292 -10.50 13.97 -0.28
C VAL A 292 -10.47 14.04 1.24
N TYR A 293 -9.29 13.84 1.82
CA TYR A 293 -9.05 13.92 3.27
C TYR A 293 -7.80 14.76 3.54
N ASP A 294 -7.96 15.80 4.33
CA ASP A 294 -6.93 16.74 4.82
C ASP A 294 -6.59 16.52 6.29
#